data_64417a146fcfba9296a719c84bec2319
#
_entry.id   64417a146fcfba9296a719c84bec2319
#
_cell.length_a   1.000
_cell.length_b   1.000
_cell.length_c   1.000
_cell.angle_alpha   90.00
_cell.angle_beta   90.00
_cell.angle_gamma   90.00
#
_symmetry.space_group_name_H-M   'P 1'
#
loop_
_entity.id
_entity.type
_entity.pdbx_description
1 polymer ?
#
loop_
_entity_poly.entity_id
_entity_poly.type
_entity_poly.pdbx_seq_one_letter_code
_entity_poly.pdbx_strand_id
1 'polypeptide(L)'
;MHKIQYILYPSLILILVTFFITVAVSQVVTNDSNLNSSNIRAGKINDSTNITVIDTVGDLDCSNNLPAQVEKDNPSLFIALGDLCYKKDLTNFENTYTDLKNANKFACLIGNHESDEDGNLVILNQTQEYCGDHWYRKIANNSTLLIGLNTNGDTILQTKWGQSLVTNATLMKGVKNVMLLVHKPAHTPPGSHHPAESSTIQMISGIEGNISKSIQVYEIAGHNHFMAESSDGHWFITGAGGRSHYEGTTSSEWPFVNKIDYGYLQIRINNTDGKVLSTQFYGLDGRLIH
;
A
#
# COMPACT_ATOMS: atom_id res chain seq x y z
N MET A 1 69.85 -31.38 1.51
CA MET A 1 68.70 -30.54 1.89
C MET A 1 68.00 -30.13 0.60
N HIS A 2 66.90 -30.82 0.24
CA HIS A 2 66.12 -30.48 -0.96
C HIS A 2 64.99 -29.56 -0.54
N LYS A 3 64.97 -28.34 -1.10
CA LYS A 3 63.87 -27.40 -0.97
C LYS A 3 62.74 -27.80 -1.95
N ILE A 4 61.59 -28.21 -1.43
CA ILE A 4 60.38 -28.42 -2.23
C ILE A 4 59.72 -27.08 -2.43
N GLN A 5 59.67 -26.60 -3.68
CA GLN A 5 58.91 -25.43 -4.09
C GLN A 5 57.47 -25.89 -4.39
N TYR A 6 56.50 -25.37 -3.63
CA TYR A 6 55.10 -25.52 -3.97
C TYR A 6 54.70 -24.48 -5.04
N ILE A 7 54.41 -24.95 -6.23
CA ILE A 7 53.79 -24.14 -7.27
C ILE A 7 52.29 -24.21 -7.06
N LEU A 8 51.75 -23.18 -6.46
CA LEU A 8 50.28 -22.98 -6.39
C LEU A 8 49.77 -22.52 -7.76
N TYR A 9 48.97 -23.31 -8.41
CA TYR A 9 48.29 -22.95 -9.68
C TYR A 9 47.19 -21.92 -9.44
N PRO A 10 47.28 -20.71 -9.99
CA PRO A 10 46.26 -19.66 -9.80
C PRO A 10 44.91 -20.01 -10.41
N SER A 11 44.84 -20.99 -11.31
CA SER A 11 43.60 -21.43 -11.97
C SER A 11 42.63 -22.18 -11.07
N LEU A 12 43.09 -22.87 -10.00
CA LEU A 12 42.18 -23.61 -9.11
C LEU A 12 41.42 -22.70 -8.14
N ILE A 13 42.02 -21.57 -7.76
CA ILE A 13 41.39 -20.57 -6.88
C ILE A 13 40.32 -19.80 -7.66
N LEU A 14 40.52 -19.51 -8.94
CA LEU A 14 39.55 -18.81 -9.77
C LEU A 14 38.30 -19.65 -10.03
N ILE A 15 38.43 -20.98 -10.20
CA ILE A 15 37.32 -21.89 -10.40
C ILE A 15 36.48 -22.04 -9.12
N LEU A 16 37.10 -22.05 -7.95
CA LEU A 16 36.39 -22.11 -6.66
C LEU A 16 35.62 -20.80 -6.38
N VAL A 17 36.23 -19.65 -6.67
CA VAL A 17 35.55 -18.34 -6.45
C VAL A 17 34.38 -18.14 -7.43
N THR A 18 34.53 -18.55 -8.70
CA THR A 18 33.43 -18.49 -9.66
C THR A 18 32.32 -19.47 -9.33
N PHE A 19 32.63 -20.67 -8.79
CA PHE A 19 31.62 -21.63 -8.37
C PHE A 19 30.83 -21.15 -7.16
N PHE A 20 31.49 -20.54 -6.16
CA PHE A 20 30.79 -19.94 -5.01
C PHE A 20 29.95 -18.72 -5.38
N ILE A 21 30.41 -17.85 -6.29
CA ILE A 21 29.64 -16.71 -6.76
C ILE A 21 28.42 -17.17 -7.59
N THR A 22 28.58 -18.20 -8.42
CA THR A 22 27.47 -18.73 -9.23
C THR A 22 26.43 -19.43 -8.36
N VAL A 23 26.83 -20.14 -7.32
CA VAL A 23 25.89 -20.78 -6.36
C VAL A 23 25.23 -19.73 -5.49
N ALA A 24 25.94 -18.69 -5.04
CA ALA A 24 25.34 -17.61 -4.27
C ALA A 24 24.32 -16.79 -5.10
N VAL A 25 24.64 -16.49 -6.37
CA VAL A 25 23.71 -15.78 -7.27
C VAL A 25 22.51 -16.66 -7.63
N SER A 26 22.69 -17.99 -7.82
CA SER A 26 21.57 -18.88 -8.07
C SER A 26 20.68 -19.09 -6.84
N GLN A 27 21.24 -19.07 -5.62
CA GLN A 27 20.42 -19.13 -4.40
C GLN A 27 19.66 -17.83 -4.11
N VAL A 28 20.24 -16.67 -4.42
CA VAL A 28 19.53 -15.39 -4.30
C VAL A 28 18.40 -15.29 -5.33
N VAL A 29 18.61 -15.77 -6.56
CA VAL A 29 17.55 -15.79 -7.59
C VAL A 29 16.48 -16.84 -7.31
N THR A 30 16.82 -17.97 -6.68
CA THR A 30 15.83 -19.00 -6.31
C THR A 30 15.09 -18.68 -5.02
N ASN A 31 15.65 -17.86 -4.11
CA ASN A 31 14.93 -17.39 -2.93
C ASN A 31 13.92 -16.25 -3.25
N ASP A 32 14.16 -15.47 -4.31
CA ASP A 32 13.16 -14.49 -4.79
C ASP A 32 11.94 -15.17 -5.45
N SER A 33 12.04 -16.43 -5.91
CA SER A 33 10.88 -17.19 -6.40
C SER A 33 10.05 -17.80 -5.26
N ASN A 34 10.53 -17.75 -4.01
CA ASN A 34 9.83 -18.13 -2.78
C ASN A 34 9.50 -16.95 -1.86
N LEU A 35 9.57 -15.70 -2.36
CA LEU A 35 8.71 -14.67 -1.81
C LEU A 35 7.29 -15.20 -2.02
N ASN A 36 6.79 -15.85 -0.98
CA ASN A 36 5.39 -16.12 -0.83
C ASN A 36 4.68 -14.80 -1.16
N SER A 37 4.29 -14.65 -2.43
CA SER A 37 3.03 -14.01 -2.69
C SER A 37 2.11 -14.73 -1.71
N SER A 38 1.85 -14.10 -0.57
CA SER A 38 0.70 -14.47 0.23
C SER A 38 -0.36 -14.56 -0.84
N ASN A 39 -0.67 -15.81 -1.24
CA ASN A 39 -1.72 -16.12 -2.18
C ASN A 39 -3.00 -15.65 -1.51
N ILE A 40 -3.23 -14.35 -1.51
CA ILE A 40 -4.58 -13.82 -1.46
C ILE A 40 -5.11 -14.24 -2.83
N ARG A 41 -5.53 -15.51 -2.91
CA ARG A 41 -6.36 -16.00 -4.01
C ARG A 41 -7.38 -14.91 -4.24
N ALA A 42 -7.49 -14.46 -5.48
CA ALA A 42 -8.56 -13.61 -5.93
C ALA A 42 -9.89 -14.28 -5.54
N GLY A 43 -10.29 -14.09 -4.29
CA GLY A 43 -11.62 -14.47 -3.82
C GLY A 43 -12.55 -13.63 -4.68
N LYS A 44 -13.41 -14.27 -5.46
CA LYS A 44 -14.55 -13.59 -6.09
C LYS A 44 -15.29 -12.91 -4.95
N ILE A 45 -15.20 -11.60 -4.86
CA ILE A 45 -16.14 -10.81 -4.06
C ILE A 45 -17.46 -10.98 -4.81
N ASN A 46 -18.36 -11.81 -4.26
CA ASN A 46 -19.72 -11.96 -4.76
C ASN A 46 -20.48 -10.70 -4.34
N ASP A 47 -20.20 -9.60 -5.04
CA ASP A 47 -20.99 -8.39 -4.95
C ASP A 47 -22.25 -8.60 -5.80
N SER A 48 -23.41 -8.71 -5.16
CA SER A 48 -24.72 -8.77 -5.82
C SER A 48 -25.10 -7.43 -6.46
N THR A 49 -24.31 -6.39 -6.20
CA THR A 49 -24.39 -5.07 -6.84
C THR A 49 -23.38 -4.99 -7.98
N ASN A 50 -23.73 -4.28 -9.05
CA ASN A 50 -22.83 -4.04 -10.18
C ASN A 50 -21.75 -2.99 -9.85
N ILE A 51 -21.49 -2.76 -8.57
CA ILE A 51 -20.59 -1.72 -8.04
C ILE A 51 -19.68 -2.34 -6.98
N THR A 52 -18.38 -2.12 -7.12
CA THR A 52 -17.40 -2.35 -6.04
C THR A 52 -17.24 -1.08 -5.23
N VAL A 53 -17.37 -1.19 -3.90
CA VAL A 53 -17.18 -0.10 -2.94
C VAL A 53 -15.92 -0.36 -2.12
N ILE A 54 -15.03 0.61 -2.08
CA ILE A 54 -13.81 0.59 -1.25
C ILE A 54 -13.90 1.71 -0.24
N ASP A 55 -13.76 1.40 1.04
CA ASP A 55 -13.54 2.39 2.08
C ASP A 55 -12.07 2.33 2.50
N THR A 56 -11.40 3.48 2.59
CA THR A 56 -9.98 3.52 2.92
C THR A 56 -9.62 4.71 3.81
N VAL A 57 -8.73 4.46 4.77
CA VAL A 57 -8.25 5.47 5.71
C VAL A 57 -6.96 5.01 6.39
N GLY A 58 -6.07 5.94 6.73
CA GLY A 58 -4.89 5.74 7.57
C GLY A 58 -5.02 6.43 8.92
N ASP A 59 -3.97 6.26 9.75
CA ASP A 59 -3.82 7.00 11.01
C ASP A 59 -5.00 6.77 11.97
N LEU A 60 -5.29 5.48 12.21
CA LEU A 60 -6.49 5.04 12.89
C LEU A 60 -6.40 5.24 14.41
N ASP A 61 -7.48 5.77 15.00
CA ASP A 61 -7.72 5.67 16.42
C ASP A 61 -8.75 4.57 16.68
N CYS A 62 -8.30 3.44 17.23
CA CYS A 62 -9.14 2.28 17.50
C CYS A 62 -10.19 2.50 18.62
N SER A 63 -10.25 3.67 19.20
CA SER A 63 -11.26 4.02 20.20
C SER A 63 -12.45 4.79 19.63
N ASN A 64 -12.42 5.15 18.35
CA ASN A 64 -13.47 5.95 17.69
C ASN A 64 -14.54 5.08 17.02
N ASN A 65 -15.48 5.73 16.32
CA ASN A 65 -16.65 5.07 15.70
C ASN A 65 -16.37 4.49 14.29
N LEU A 66 -15.14 4.55 13.79
CA LEU A 66 -14.80 4.07 12.44
C LEU A 66 -15.21 2.60 12.21
N PRO A 67 -14.92 1.64 13.12
CA PRO A 67 -15.29 0.25 12.91
C PRO A 67 -16.80 0.06 12.71
N ALA A 68 -17.62 0.72 13.52
CA ALA A 68 -19.08 0.64 13.42
C ALA A 68 -19.60 1.30 12.12
N GLN A 69 -18.95 2.36 11.65
CA GLN A 69 -19.31 2.99 10.36
C GLN A 69 -18.94 2.09 9.19
N VAL A 70 -17.75 1.47 9.19
CA VAL A 70 -17.34 0.49 8.16
C VAL A 70 -18.27 -0.72 8.12
N GLU A 71 -18.69 -1.22 9.30
CA GLU A 71 -19.68 -2.31 9.38
C GLU A 71 -21.01 -1.90 8.76
N LYS A 72 -21.49 -0.69 9.04
CA LYS A 72 -22.73 -0.13 8.49
C LYS A 72 -22.67 0.05 6.98
N ASP A 73 -21.56 0.55 6.45
CA ASP A 73 -21.34 0.77 5.02
C ASP A 73 -21.19 -0.56 4.28
N ASN A 74 -20.69 -1.58 4.98
CA ASN A 74 -20.46 -2.92 4.44
C ASN A 74 -19.75 -2.91 3.08
N PRO A 75 -18.55 -2.28 2.98
CA PRO A 75 -17.86 -2.15 1.72
C PRO A 75 -17.49 -3.51 1.12
N SER A 76 -17.18 -3.51 -0.18
CA SER A 76 -16.58 -4.66 -0.86
C SER A 76 -15.16 -4.92 -0.35
N LEU A 77 -14.46 -3.84 0.04
CA LEU A 77 -13.13 -3.89 0.62
C LEU A 77 -12.90 -2.67 1.53
N PHE A 78 -12.44 -2.91 2.76
CA PHE A 78 -11.89 -1.89 3.64
C PHE A 78 -10.36 -1.96 3.62
N ILE A 79 -9.68 -0.81 3.48
CA ILE A 79 -8.23 -0.71 3.42
C ILE A 79 -7.71 0.24 4.50
N ALA A 80 -6.91 -0.28 5.43
CA ALA A 80 -6.20 0.52 6.42
C ALA A 80 -4.80 0.90 5.89
N LEU A 81 -4.52 2.20 5.77
CA LEU A 81 -3.30 2.72 5.13
C LEU A 81 -2.13 2.96 6.10
N GLY A 82 -1.97 2.08 7.09
CA GLY A 82 -0.90 2.18 8.09
C GLY A 82 -1.25 3.05 9.28
N ASP A 83 -0.35 3.06 10.25
CA ASP A 83 -0.53 3.65 11.57
C ASP A 83 -1.79 3.10 12.26
N LEU A 84 -1.69 1.79 12.58
CA LEU A 84 -2.80 0.95 13.00
C LEU A 84 -2.99 1.04 14.53
N CYS A 85 -3.77 2.00 15.00
CA CYS A 85 -4.14 2.21 16.41
C CYS A 85 -3.05 2.80 17.33
N TYR A 86 -1.81 3.04 16.89
CA TYR A 86 -0.75 3.64 17.69
C TYR A 86 -0.54 2.96 19.07
N LYS A 87 -0.68 1.63 19.12
CA LYS A 87 -0.52 0.82 20.33
C LYS A 87 0.77 0.00 20.27
N LYS A 88 1.16 -0.55 21.41
CA LYS A 88 2.35 -1.41 21.52
C LYS A 88 2.12 -2.85 21.01
N ASP A 89 0.90 -3.18 20.63
CA ASP A 89 0.52 -4.44 20.01
C ASP A 89 -0.72 -4.24 19.14
N LEU A 90 -0.94 -5.13 18.18
CA LEU A 90 -2.04 -5.05 17.22
C LEU A 90 -3.31 -5.82 17.66
N THR A 91 -3.31 -6.44 18.84
CA THR A 91 -4.40 -7.34 19.25
C THR A 91 -5.78 -6.70 19.14
N ASN A 92 -5.92 -5.45 19.60
CA ASN A 92 -7.20 -4.75 19.51
C ASN A 92 -7.59 -4.45 18.05
N PHE A 93 -6.63 -4.07 17.21
CA PHE A 93 -6.85 -3.83 15.79
C PHE A 93 -7.26 -5.12 15.07
N GLU A 94 -6.51 -6.20 15.29
CA GLU A 94 -6.79 -7.51 14.69
C GLU A 94 -8.18 -8.00 15.07
N ASN A 95 -8.54 -7.94 16.37
CA ASN A 95 -9.86 -8.35 16.83
C ASN A 95 -10.97 -7.52 16.21
N THR A 96 -10.77 -6.21 16.06
CA THR A 96 -11.77 -5.29 15.49
C THR A 96 -12.08 -5.63 14.01
N TYR A 97 -11.07 -5.99 13.22
CA TYR A 97 -11.23 -6.21 11.78
C TYR A 97 -11.18 -7.68 11.35
N THR A 98 -11.16 -8.62 12.32
CA THR A 98 -11.11 -10.08 12.06
C THR A 98 -12.23 -10.56 11.14
N ASP A 99 -13.47 -10.11 11.34
CA ASP A 99 -14.60 -10.55 10.54
C ASP A 99 -14.50 -10.08 9.08
N LEU A 100 -14.05 -8.84 8.85
CA LEU A 100 -13.77 -8.34 7.50
C LEU A 100 -12.60 -9.12 6.85
N LYS A 101 -11.56 -9.43 7.60
CA LYS A 101 -10.43 -10.22 7.12
C LYS A 101 -10.86 -11.63 6.73
N ASN A 102 -11.62 -12.30 7.58
CA ASN A 102 -12.15 -13.64 7.32
C ASN A 102 -13.11 -13.68 6.12
N ALA A 103 -13.86 -12.60 5.92
CA ALA A 103 -14.72 -12.41 4.75
C ALA A 103 -13.94 -12.02 3.48
N ASN A 104 -12.61 -11.89 3.54
CA ASN A 104 -11.75 -11.38 2.46
C ASN A 104 -12.10 -9.96 2.00
N LYS A 105 -12.61 -9.13 2.92
CA LYS A 105 -13.01 -7.74 2.72
C LYS A 105 -12.07 -6.74 3.37
N PHE A 106 -10.86 -7.17 3.71
CA PHE A 106 -9.87 -6.37 4.43
C PHE A 106 -8.50 -6.43 3.75
N ALA A 107 -7.78 -5.29 3.81
CA ALA A 107 -6.35 -5.20 3.53
C ALA A 107 -5.74 -4.08 4.37
N CYS A 108 -4.44 -4.13 4.65
CA CYS A 108 -3.76 -3.06 5.36
C CYS A 108 -2.32 -2.85 4.86
N LEU A 109 -1.75 -1.72 5.25
CA LEU A 109 -0.36 -1.34 5.02
C LEU A 109 0.36 -1.13 6.35
N ILE A 110 1.69 -1.05 6.28
CA ILE A 110 2.57 -0.70 7.39
C ILE A 110 2.76 0.82 7.38
N GLY A 111 2.46 1.48 8.51
CA GLY A 111 2.79 2.88 8.75
C GLY A 111 4.15 3.05 9.43
N ASN A 112 4.56 4.29 9.68
CA ASN A 112 5.83 4.56 10.38
C ASN A 112 5.76 4.20 11.88
N HIS A 113 4.58 4.22 12.49
CA HIS A 113 4.41 3.80 13.89
C HIS A 113 4.41 2.27 14.09
N GLU A 114 4.24 1.48 13.03
CA GLU A 114 4.47 0.04 13.04
C GLU A 114 5.89 -0.33 12.61
N SER A 115 6.60 0.60 11.96
CA SER A 115 7.97 0.39 11.52
C SER A 115 8.96 0.57 12.68
N ASP A 116 10.26 0.37 12.39
CA ASP A 116 11.36 0.47 13.35
C ASP A 116 11.63 1.90 13.86
N GLU A 117 10.91 2.93 13.37
CA GLU A 117 11.09 4.32 13.80
C GLU A 117 10.86 4.47 15.33
N ASP A 118 9.92 3.71 15.91
CA ASP A 118 9.67 3.67 17.34
C ASP A 118 10.49 2.59 18.09
N GLY A 119 11.37 1.85 17.37
CA GLY A 119 12.23 0.82 17.96
C GLY A 119 11.49 -0.42 18.45
N ASN A 120 10.28 -0.66 17.97
CA ASN A 120 9.46 -1.79 18.42
C ASN A 120 9.31 -2.89 17.34
N LEU A 121 10.35 -3.71 17.23
CA LEU A 121 10.38 -4.85 16.29
C LEU A 121 9.22 -5.85 16.48
N VAL A 122 8.60 -5.91 17.67
CA VAL A 122 7.45 -6.80 17.91
C VAL A 122 6.25 -6.34 17.10
N ILE A 123 5.95 -5.05 17.11
CA ILE A 123 4.83 -4.49 16.34
C ILE A 123 5.08 -4.64 14.85
N LEU A 124 6.29 -4.35 14.37
CA LEU A 124 6.64 -4.52 12.96
C LEU A 124 6.41 -5.96 12.50
N ASN A 125 6.89 -6.95 13.26
CA ASN A 125 6.71 -8.36 12.92
C ASN A 125 5.23 -8.75 12.88
N GLN A 126 4.43 -8.34 13.89
CA GLN A 126 2.99 -8.60 13.92
C GLN A 126 2.29 -7.96 12.72
N THR A 127 2.63 -6.71 12.40
CA THR A 127 2.04 -6.00 11.25
C THR A 127 2.42 -6.67 9.93
N GLN A 128 3.67 -7.09 9.76
CA GLN A 128 4.11 -7.83 8.57
C GLN A 128 3.40 -9.18 8.42
N GLU A 129 3.16 -9.89 9.53
CA GLU A 129 2.40 -11.14 9.51
C GLU A 129 0.92 -10.90 9.16
N TYR A 130 0.32 -9.83 9.67
CA TYR A 130 -1.09 -9.51 9.50
C TYR A 130 -1.42 -8.86 8.17
N CYS A 131 -0.66 -7.84 7.74
CA CYS A 131 -0.88 -7.02 6.55
C CYS A 131 -0.04 -7.45 5.34
N GLY A 132 1.11 -8.10 5.56
CA GLY A 132 2.16 -8.29 4.57
C GLY A 132 3.04 -7.05 4.44
N ASP A 133 4.25 -7.20 3.87
CA ASP A 133 5.15 -6.08 3.61
C ASP A 133 4.65 -5.23 2.44
N HIS A 134 4.26 -5.89 1.36
CA HIS A 134 3.61 -5.30 0.19
C HIS A 134 2.72 -6.34 -0.49
N TRP A 135 1.70 -5.87 -1.22
CA TRP A 135 0.73 -6.78 -1.83
C TRP A 135 0.06 -6.16 -3.06
N TYR A 136 -0.57 -7.01 -3.87
CA TYR A 136 -1.47 -6.55 -4.93
C TYR A 136 -2.77 -7.34 -4.93
N ARG A 137 -3.83 -6.74 -5.46
CA ARG A 137 -5.15 -7.35 -5.59
C ARG A 137 -5.88 -6.81 -6.81
N LYS A 138 -6.55 -7.68 -7.55
CA LYS A 138 -7.50 -7.26 -8.60
C LYS A 138 -8.92 -7.29 -8.07
N ILE A 139 -9.66 -6.23 -8.34
CA ILE A 139 -11.06 -6.03 -7.90
C ILE A 139 -11.91 -5.54 -9.09
N ALA A 140 -13.20 -5.29 -8.85
CA ALA A 140 -14.14 -4.75 -9.83
C ALA A 140 -14.09 -5.52 -11.15
N ASN A 141 -14.34 -6.85 -11.10
CA ASN A 141 -14.23 -7.76 -12.25
C ASN A 141 -12.86 -7.69 -12.96
N ASN A 142 -11.80 -7.52 -12.21
CA ASN A 142 -10.41 -7.38 -12.68
C ASN A 142 -10.10 -6.09 -13.46
N SER A 143 -10.98 -5.11 -13.43
CA SER A 143 -10.75 -3.80 -14.07
C SER A 143 -9.86 -2.86 -13.26
N THR A 144 -9.66 -3.13 -11.97
CA THR A 144 -8.84 -2.30 -11.08
C THR A 144 -7.78 -3.16 -10.38
N LEU A 145 -6.52 -2.72 -10.48
CA LEU A 145 -5.38 -3.29 -9.79
C LEU A 145 -5.01 -2.39 -8.60
N LEU A 146 -5.13 -2.92 -7.40
CA LEU A 146 -4.60 -2.32 -6.18
C LEU A 146 -3.18 -2.78 -5.96
N ILE A 147 -2.27 -1.88 -5.61
CA ILE A 147 -0.87 -2.17 -5.25
C ILE A 147 -0.59 -1.49 -3.91
N GLY A 148 -0.49 -2.28 -2.85
CA GLY A 148 -0.13 -1.80 -1.51
C GLY A 148 1.39 -1.85 -1.33
N LEU A 149 1.99 -0.74 -0.94
CA LEU A 149 3.44 -0.54 -0.82
C LEU A 149 3.81 -0.07 0.58
N ASN A 150 4.90 -0.61 1.13
CA ASN A 150 5.46 -0.21 2.41
C ASN A 150 6.49 0.91 2.22
N THR A 151 6.11 2.14 2.47
CA THR A 151 6.98 3.33 2.35
C THR A 151 8.08 3.40 3.42
N ASN A 152 8.05 2.53 4.43
CA ASN A 152 9.08 2.42 5.46
C ASN A 152 10.05 1.26 5.21
N GLY A 153 9.81 0.46 4.17
CA GLY A 153 10.66 -0.67 3.76
C GLY A 153 11.67 -0.30 2.66
N ASP A 154 12.18 -1.32 1.98
CA ASP A 154 13.09 -1.12 0.84
C ASP A 154 12.32 -0.63 -0.39
N THR A 155 12.28 0.70 -0.58
CA THR A 155 11.56 1.33 -1.70
C THR A 155 12.15 0.97 -3.07
N ILE A 156 13.45 0.64 -3.17
CA ILE A 156 14.08 0.24 -4.43
C ILE A 156 13.58 -1.14 -4.86
N LEU A 157 13.54 -2.10 -3.96
CA LEU A 157 13.02 -3.43 -4.24
C LEU A 157 11.54 -3.36 -4.58
N GLN A 158 10.75 -2.60 -3.84
CA GLN A 158 9.33 -2.44 -4.10
C GLN A 158 9.04 -1.71 -5.41
N THR A 159 9.88 -0.74 -5.81
CA THR A 159 9.79 -0.12 -7.15
C THR A 159 9.92 -1.18 -8.25
N LYS A 160 10.97 -2.01 -8.19
CA LYS A 160 11.18 -3.09 -9.17
C LYS A 160 10.04 -4.09 -9.18
N TRP A 161 9.55 -4.47 -8.01
CA TRP A 161 8.41 -5.37 -7.87
C TRP A 161 7.14 -4.74 -8.48
N GLY A 162 6.80 -3.50 -8.14
CA GLY A 162 5.66 -2.79 -8.71
C GLY A 162 5.75 -2.63 -10.24
N GLN A 163 6.94 -2.30 -10.77
CA GLN A 163 7.20 -2.28 -12.21
C GLN A 163 6.93 -3.65 -12.85
N SER A 164 7.35 -4.74 -12.21
CA SER A 164 7.10 -6.09 -12.72
C SER A 164 5.61 -6.43 -12.82
N LEU A 165 4.80 -5.91 -11.89
CA LEU A 165 3.34 -6.09 -11.92
C LEU A 165 2.71 -5.33 -13.09
N VAL A 166 3.01 -4.03 -13.21
CA VAL A 166 2.36 -3.16 -14.20
C VAL A 166 2.85 -3.40 -15.62
N THR A 167 3.98 -4.08 -15.81
CA THR A 167 4.48 -4.53 -17.11
C THR A 167 4.06 -5.97 -17.47
N ASN A 168 3.46 -6.71 -16.53
CA ASN A 168 2.97 -8.06 -16.77
C ASN A 168 1.68 -8.03 -17.61
N ALA A 169 1.79 -8.37 -18.89
CA ALA A 169 0.66 -8.30 -19.83
C ALA A 169 -0.54 -9.17 -19.42
N THR A 170 -0.31 -10.31 -18.75
CA THR A 170 -1.38 -11.19 -18.26
C THR A 170 -2.10 -10.56 -17.06
N LEU A 171 -1.34 -10.01 -16.11
CA LEU A 171 -1.91 -9.32 -14.94
C LEU A 171 -2.67 -8.07 -15.37
N MET A 172 -2.12 -7.29 -16.29
CA MET A 172 -2.70 -6.02 -16.75
C MET A 172 -3.84 -6.18 -17.76
N LYS A 173 -4.12 -7.41 -18.21
CA LYS A 173 -5.24 -7.66 -19.15
C LYS A 173 -6.58 -7.22 -18.52
N GLY A 174 -7.25 -6.28 -19.18
CA GLY A 174 -8.55 -5.74 -18.78
C GLY A 174 -8.48 -4.67 -17.68
N VAL A 175 -7.29 -4.35 -17.14
CA VAL A 175 -7.12 -3.29 -16.16
C VAL A 175 -7.39 -1.93 -16.79
N LYS A 176 -8.20 -1.12 -16.10
CA LYS A 176 -8.56 0.27 -16.44
C LYS A 176 -8.01 1.25 -15.43
N ASN A 177 -7.85 0.80 -14.18
CA ASN A 177 -7.34 1.62 -13.08
C ASN A 177 -6.21 0.88 -12.36
N VAL A 178 -5.18 1.62 -11.97
CA VAL A 178 -4.18 1.21 -10.97
C VAL A 178 -4.29 2.17 -9.78
N MET A 179 -4.44 1.64 -8.59
CA MET A 179 -4.44 2.41 -7.35
C MET A 179 -3.19 2.04 -6.55
N LEU A 180 -2.27 3.00 -6.42
CA LEU A 180 -1.07 2.90 -5.62
C LEU A 180 -1.42 3.34 -4.20
N LEU A 181 -1.34 2.40 -3.28
CA LEU A 181 -1.73 2.58 -1.88
C LEU A 181 -0.47 2.65 -1.04
N VAL A 182 -0.29 3.73 -0.31
CA VAL A 182 0.90 4.00 0.50
C VAL A 182 0.52 4.57 1.86
N HIS A 183 1.41 4.45 2.86
CA HIS A 183 1.23 5.21 4.08
C HIS A 183 1.76 6.63 3.89
N LYS A 184 3.07 6.82 3.63
CA LYS A 184 3.66 8.13 3.36
C LYS A 184 3.40 8.54 1.92
N PRO A 185 2.78 9.70 1.65
CA PRO A 185 2.41 10.13 0.30
C PRO A 185 3.61 10.56 -0.54
N ALA A 186 3.51 10.38 -1.87
CA ALA A 186 4.43 10.99 -2.85
C ALA A 186 3.98 12.39 -3.27
N HIS A 187 2.69 12.70 -3.12
CA HIS A 187 2.13 14.01 -3.42
C HIS A 187 1.41 14.58 -2.21
N THR A 188 1.70 15.83 -1.83
CA THR A 188 1.14 16.47 -0.63
C THR A 188 0.70 17.91 -0.91
N PRO A 189 -0.38 18.38 -0.26
CA PRO A 189 -0.74 19.81 -0.25
C PRO A 189 0.40 20.67 0.29
N PRO A 190 0.49 21.96 -0.13
CA PRO A 190 1.45 22.89 0.44
C PRO A 190 1.28 23.03 1.95
N GLY A 191 2.41 23.17 2.66
CA GLY A 191 2.42 23.34 4.11
C GLY A 191 1.99 22.11 4.91
N SER A 192 1.95 20.94 4.28
CA SER A 192 1.73 19.67 4.98
C SER A 192 2.78 19.45 6.07
N HIS A 193 2.34 18.97 7.24
CA HIS A 193 3.24 18.67 8.37
C HIS A 193 4.30 17.63 7.97
N HIS A 194 3.90 16.63 7.21
CA HIS A 194 4.81 15.65 6.60
C HIS A 194 4.85 15.87 5.08
N PRO A 195 5.87 16.58 4.56
CA PRO A 195 6.05 16.74 3.12
C PRO A 195 6.44 15.41 2.48
N ALA A 196 6.18 15.29 1.18
CA ALA A 196 6.54 14.09 0.41
C ALA A 196 8.04 13.80 0.48
N GLU A 197 8.39 12.55 0.79
CA GLU A 197 9.77 12.09 0.87
C GLU A 197 10.31 11.67 -0.51
N SER A 198 11.58 12.00 -0.80
CA SER A 198 12.21 11.68 -2.09
C SER A 198 12.17 10.19 -2.44
N SER A 199 12.29 9.30 -1.45
CA SER A 199 12.22 7.85 -1.63
C SER A 199 10.83 7.40 -2.10
N THR A 200 9.77 7.93 -1.50
CA THR A 200 8.38 7.64 -1.89
C THR A 200 8.07 8.22 -3.26
N ILE A 201 8.48 9.47 -3.54
CA ILE A 201 8.32 10.10 -4.86
C ILE A 201 8.98 9.25 -5.94
N GLN A 202 10.23 8.79 -5.74
CA GLN A 202 10.95 7.96 -6.70
C GLN A 202 10.29 6.59 -6.90
N MET A 203 9.79 5.97 -5.84
CA MET A 203 9.09 4.69 -5.91
C MET A 203 7.80 4.82 -6.72
N ILE A 204 6.94 5.77 -6.39
CA ILE A 204 5.66 5.97 -7.07
C ILE A 204 5.86 6.35 -8.54
N SER A 205 6.68 7.38 -8.83
CA SER A 205 6.96 7.82 -10.19
C SER A 205 7.64 6.72 -11.04
N GLY A 206 8.51 5.91 -10.41
CA GLY A 206 9.15 4.77 -11.05
C GLY A 206 8.16 3.68 -11.47
N ILE A 207 7.11 3.43 -10.69
CA ILE A 207 6.04 2.48 -11.04
C ILE A 207 5.12 3.10 -12.11
N GLU A 208 4.65 4.33 -11.89
CA GLU A 208 3.74 5.05 -12.78
C GLU A 208 4.29 5.19 -14.20
N GLY A 209 5.59 5.50 -14.33
CA GLY A 209 6.25 5.63 -15.61
C GLY A 209 6.22 4.38 -16.50
N ASN A 210 5.84 3.22 -15.95
CA ASN A 210 5.68 1.95 -16.65
C ASN A 210 4.21 1.58 -16.94
N ILE A 211 3.25 2.39 -16.48
CA ILE A 211 1.82 2.16 -16.72
C ILE A 211 1.41 2.79 -18.06
N SER A 212 0.61 2.06 -18.83
CA SER A 212 0.07 2.60 -20.09
C SER A 212 -0.78 3.84 -19.85
N LYS A 213 -0.61 4.88 -20.65
CA LYS A 213 -1.37 6.14 -20.59
C LYS A 213 -2.90 5.97 -20.77
N SER A 214 -3.35 4.81 -21.20
CA SER A 214 -4.78 4.48 -21.33
C SER A 214 -5.39 4.00 -20.00
N ILE A 215 -4.57 3.79 -18.96
CA ILE A 215 -4.97 3.33 -17.63
C ILE A 215 -4.94 4.53 -16.69
N GLN A 216 -6.01 4.71 -15.93
CA GLN A 216 -6.07 5.74 -14.88
C GLN A 216 -5.21 5.29 -13.69
N VAL A 217 -4.42 6.20 -13.15
CA VAL A 217 -3.56 5.95 -11.98
C VAL A 217 -4.01 6.85 -10.86
N TYR A 218 -4.14 6.26 -9.68
CA TYR A 218 -4.52 6.96 -8.45
C TYR A 218 -3.47 6.70 -7.38
N GLU A 219 -3.10 7.70 -6.60
CA GLU A 219 -2.38 7.55 -5.34
C GLU A 219 -3.32 7.83 -4.17
N ILE A 220 -3.32 6.92 -3.19
CA ILE A 220 -4.14 7.04 -1.99
C ILE A 220 -3.23 6.81 -0.78
N ALA A 221 -3.13 7.81 0.09
CA ALA A 221 -2.16 7.82 1.18
C ALA A 221 -2.78 8.22 2.54
N GLY A 222 -2.10 7.85 3.62
CA GLY A 222 -2.32 8.28 5.00
C GLY A 222 -1.30 9.32 5.46
N HIS A 223 -0.77 9.14 6.69
CA HIS A 223 0.36 9.83 7.30
C HIS A 223 0.13 11.32 7.61
N ASN A 224 -0.47 12.07 6.73
CA ASN A 224 -0.90 13.42 7.01
C ASN A 224 -2.34 13.39 7.55
N HIS A 225 -2.52 13.75 8.82
CA HIS A 225 -3.77 13.58 9.57
C HIS A 225 -4.85 14.57 9.12
N PHE A 226 -5.23 14.51 7.86
CA PHE A 226 -6.32 15.29 7.25
C PHE A 226 -6.87 14.55 6.02
N MET A 227 -7.94 15.08 5.43
CA MET A 227 -8.46 14.65 4.14
C MET A 227 -8.11 15.68 3.07
N ALA A 228 -7.61 15.23 1.91
CA ALA A 228 -7.33 16.11 0.79
C ALA A 228 -7.51 15.40 -0.55
N GLU A 229 -7.88 16.16 -1.58
CA GLU A 229 -8.03 15.72 -2.96
C GLU A 229 -7.36 16.69 -3.91
N SER A 230 -6.59 16.17 -4.87
CA SER A 230 -6.01 16.95 -5.96
C SER A 230 -7.07 17.41 -6.97
N SER A 231 -6.78 18.50 -7.69
CA SER A 231 -7.71 19.09 -8.64
C SER A 231 -8.08 18.20 -9.83
N ASP A 232 -7.24 17.22 -10.14
CA ASP A 232 -7.48 16.23 -11.18
C ASP A 232 -8.16 14.96 -10.67
N GLY A 233 -8.36 14.84 -9.32
CA GLY A 233 -9.00 13.68 -8.69
C GLY A 233 -8.16 12.40 -8.73
N HIS A 234 -6.82 12.52 -8.79
CA HIS A 234 -5.93 11.36 -8.85
C HIS A 234 -5.11 11.13 -7.59
N TRP A 235 -4.92 12.16 -6.75
CA TRP A 235 -4.16 12.05 -5.50
C TRP A 235 -5.07 12.34 -4.31
N PHE A 236 -5.06 11.43 -3.35
CA PHE A 236 -5.90 11.50 -2.16
C PHE A 236 -5.06 11.30 -0.90
N ILE A 237 -5.23 12.21 0.07
CA ILE A 237 -4.78 11.99 1.43
C ILE A 237 -6.02 11.65 2.28
N THR A 238 -5.98 10.54 2.98
CA THR A 238 -7.05 10.07 3.85
C THR A 238 -6.47 9.58 5.19
N GLY A 239 -5.68 10.46 5.85
CA GLY A 239 -5.07 10.21 7.16
C GLY A 239 -5.90 10.70 8.34
N ALA A 240 -7.19 10.94 8.14
CA ALA A 240 -8.09 11.46 9.18
C ALA A 240 -8.80 10.36 9.99
N GLY A 241 -8.14 9.21 10.22
CA GLY A 241 -8.70 8.03 10.90
C GLY A 241 -8.87 8.17 12.42
N GLY A 242 -8.56 9.35 13.00
CA GLY A 242 -8.85 9.67 14.40
C GLY A 242 -7.69 10.27 15.20
N ARG A 243 -6.50 10.38 14.62
CA ARG A 243 -5.37 11.08 15.27
C ARG A 243 -5.51 12.58 15.12
N SER A 244 -4.89 13.33 16.06
CA SER A 244 -4.91 14.80 16.06
C SER A 244 -4.53 15.34 14.69
N HIS A 245 -5.31 16.28 14.18
CA HIS A 245 -5.12 16.84 12.85
C HIS A 245 -3.78 17.58 12.73
N TYR A 246 -3.24 17.53 11.52
CA TYR A 246 -2.06 18.25 11.10
C TYR A 246 -2.40 19.43 10.19
N GLU A 247 -1.42 20.31 9.98
CA GLU A 247 -1.54 21.42 9.06
C GLU A 247 -1.43 20.96 7.59
N GLY A 248 -2.15 21.65 6.73
CA GLY A 248 -2.12 21.55 5.29
C GLY A 248 -2.87 22.74 4.71
N THR A 249 -2.52 23.17 3.51
CA THR A 249 -3.08 24.39 2.90
C THR A 249 -3.64 24.07 1.51
N THR A 250 -4.82 24.62 1.20
CA THR A 250 -5.40 24.52 -0.13
C THR A 250 -4.55 25.28 -1.16
N SER A 251 -4.58 24.82 -2.39
CA SER A 251 -3.98 25.46 -3.56
C SER A 251 -4.81 25.16 -4.81
N SER A 252 -4.39 25.68 -5.97
CA SER A 252 -5.04 25.33 -7.24
C SER A 252 -4.90 23.83 -7.59
N GLU A 253 -3.81 23.22 -7.16
CA GLU A 253 -3.56 21.77 -7.33
C GLU A 253 -4.30 20.94 -6.28
N TRP A 254 -4.50 21.48 -5.07
CA TRP A 254 -5.18 20.85 -3.94
C TRP A 254 -6.36 21.72 -3.48
N PRO A 255 -7.47 21.76 -4.22
CA PRO A 255 -8.62 22.63 -3.90
C PRO A 255 -9.36 22.18 -2.64
N PHE A 256 -9.24 20.91 -2.24
CA PHE A 256 -9.84 20.38 -1.02
C PHE A 256 -8.75 19.93 -0.03
N VAL A 257 -8.78 20.51 1.17
CA VAL A 257 -8.01 20.08 2.37
C VAL A 257 -8.90 20.29 3.59
N ASN A 258 -9.30 19.20 4.23
CA ASN A 258 -10.10 19.21 5.46
C ASN A 258 -9.27 18.67 6.63
N LYS A 259 -8.99 19.54 7.59
CA LYS A 259 -8.24 19.28 8.82
C LYS A 259 -9.10 19.50 10.09
N ILE A 260 -10.41 19.31 9.97
CA ILE A 260 -11.37 19.53 11.05
C ILE A 260 -12.11 18.26 11.38
N ASP A 261 -12.56 17.53 10.35
CA ASP A 261 -13.36 16.33 10.50
C ASP A 261 -12.49 15.08 10.46
N TYR A 262 -12.82 14.08 11.27
CA TYR A 262 -12.36 12.72 11.11
C TYR A 262 -13.23 11.97 10.11
N GLY A 263 -12.59 11.14 9.27
CA GLY A 263 -13.33 10.47 8.21
C GLY A 263 -12.48 9.53 7.37
N TYR A 264 -13.07 9.05 6.28
CA TYR A 264 -12.48 8.10 5.36
C TYR A 264 -12.86 8.46 3.92
N LEU A 265 -12.07 7.95 2.97
CA LEU A 265 -12.37 8.04 1.54
C LEU A 265 -13.17 6.79 1.11
N GLN A 266 -14.30 6.99 0.45
CA GLN A 266 -15.04 5.96 -0.24
C GLN A 266 -14.87 6.08 -1.76
N ILE A 267 -14.54 4.97 -2.42
CA ILE A 267 -14.39 4.86 -3.87
C ILE A 267 -15.40 3.87 -4.40
N ARG A 268 -16.15 4.26 -5.44
CA ARG A 268 -17.16 3.42 -6.08
C ARG A 268 -16.77 3.15 -7.53
N ILE A 269 -16.73 1.88 -7.92
CA ILE A 269 -16.28 1.43 -9.24
C ILE A 269 -17.37 0.58 -9.88
N ASN A 270 -17.74 0.90 -11.12
CA ASN A 270 -18.66 0.08 -11.92
C ASN A 270 -17.96 -1.21 -12.37
N ASN A 271 -18.51 -2.36 -12.02
CA ASN A 271 -17.95 -3.67 -12.33
C ASN A 271 -18.09 -4.06 -13.82
N THR A 272 -18.95 -3.37 -14.58
CA THR A 272 -19.17 -3.68 -16.00
C THR A 272 -18.07 -3.10 -16.89
N ASP A 273 -17.72 -1.84 -16.66
CA ASP A 273 -16.79 -1.09 -17.53
C ASP A 273 -15.52 -0.63 -16.82
N GLY A 274 -15.44 -0.81 -15.50
CA GLY A 274 -14.31 -0.41 -14.67
C GLY A 274 -14.25 1.10 -14.38
N LYS A 275 -15.29 1.87 -14.71
CA LYS A 275 -15.29 3.31 -14.46
C LYS A 275 -15.37 3.61 -12.97
N VAL A 276 -14.49 4.47 -12.46
CA VAL A 276 -14.63 5.09 -11.15
C VAL A 276 -15.81 6.04 -11.21
N LEU A 277 -16.86 5.76 -10.43
CA LEU A 277 -18.11 6.51 -10.41
C LEU A 277 -18.05 7.71 -9.47
N SER A 278 -17.39 7.53 -8.34
CA SER A 278 -17.17 8.59 -7.34
C SER A 278 -15.98 8.27 -6.45
N THR A 279 -15.36 9.34 -5.99
CA THR A 279 -14.42 9.42 -4.89
C THR A 279 -15.00 10.44 -3.92
N GLN A 280 -15.34 10.04 -2.70
CA GLN A 280 -16.05 10.91 -1.76
C GLN A 280 -15.51 10.72 -0.35
N PHE A 281 -15.33 11.80 0.38
CA PHE A 281 -14.98 11.75 1.80
C PHE A 281 -16.23 11.76 2.67
N TYR A 282 -16.25 10.84 3.62
CA TYR A 282 -17.31 10.71 4.63
C TYR A 282 -16.73 10.87 6.03
N GLY A 283 -17.49 11.50 6.92
CA GLY A 283 -17.19 11.53 8.34
C GLY A 283 -17.41 10.19 9.03
N LEU A 284 -16.84 10.03 10.24
CA LEU A 284 -17.06 8.83 11.06
C LEU A 284 -18.52 8.65 11.52
N ASP A 285 -19.37 9.62 11.26
CA ASP A 285 -20.83 9.58 11.45
C ASP A 285 -21.60 9.22 10.16
N GLY A 286 -20.90 8.98 9.06
CA GLY A 286 -21.45 8.69 7.74
C GLY A 286 -21.97 9.90 6.97
N ARG A 287 -21.70 11.12 7.44
CA ARG A 287 -22.05 12.37 6.74
C ARG A 287 -21.09 12.58 5.57
N LEU A 288 -21.63 12.93 4.40
CA LEU A 288 -20.81 13.36 3.27
C LEU A 288 -20.08 14.66 3.62
N ILE A 289 -18.76 14.69 3.41
CA ILE A 289 -17.89 15.85 3.63
C ILE A 289 -17.52 16.51 2.30
N HIS A 290 -17.16 15.68 1.29
CA HIS A 290 -16.71 16.18 -0.01
C HIS A 290 -17.05 15.21 -1.13
#